data_3e24a163286660ed01bc0de4ebf75025
#
_entry.id   3e24a163286660ed01bc0de4ebf75025
#
_cell.length_a   1.000
_cell.length_b   1.000
_cell.length_c   1.000
_cell.angle_alpha   90.00
_cell.angle_beta   90.00
_cell.angle_gamma   90.00
#
_symmetry.space_group_name_H-M   'P 1'
#
loop_
_entity.id
_entity.type
_entity.pdbx_description
1 polymer ?
#
loop_
_entity_poly.entity_id
_entity_poly.type
_entity_poly.pdbx_seq_one_letter_code
_entity_poly.pdbx_strand_id
1 'polypeptide(L)'
;MLAFLEMGEQRWTHGLVEAAAQRRGSGPEERLLALFDVLDEWFHRDDFEACSFINVLLEMGPQHPAGDASVEYLDHIRSIVRRFADEAGLRDTESFARSWHILMEGSIVVAAEGDAQAARRGKSMARQLIDEYR
;
A
#
# COMPACT_ATOMS: atom_id res chain seq x y z
N MET A 1 -1.06 20.72 -8.38
CA MET A 1 -0.82 19.70 -7.33
C MET A 1 -1.89 18.63 -7.27
N LEU A 2 -3.18 18.99 -7.19
CA LEU A 2 -4.27 17.99 -7.14
C LEU A 2 -4.30 17.11 -8.38
N ALA A 3 -4.13 17.69 -9.58
CA ALA A 3 -4.09 16.91 -10.82
C ALA A 3 -2.92 15.90 -10.83
N PHE A 4 -1.77 16.30 -10.30
CA PHE A 4 -0.63 15.40 -10.15
C PHE A 4 -0.93 14.24 -9.21
N LEU A 5 -1.58 14.52 -8.07
CA LEU A 5 -1.98 13.49 -7.12
C LEU A 5 -3.00 12.52 -7.73
N GLU A 6 -3.99 13.04 -8.48
CA GLU A 6 -4.98 12.20 -9.15
C GLU A 6 -4.34 11.27 -10.18
N MET A 7 -3.39 11.77 -10.97
CA MET A 7 -2.66 10.95 -11.93
C MET A 7 -1.83 9.87 -11.23
N GLY A 8 -1.17 10.24 -10.13
CA GLY A 8 -0.40 9.30 -9.31
C GLY A 8 -1.29 8.23 -8.71
N GLU A 9 -2.48 8.62 -8.22
CA GLU A 9 -3.47 7.71 -7.69
C GLU A 9 -3.90 6.68 -8.73
N GLN A 10 -4.26 7.12 -9.93
CA GLN A 10 -4.71 6.21 -10.99
C GLN A 10 -3.63 5.19 -11.36
N ARG A 11 -2.40 5.64 -11.54
CA ARG A 11 -1.29 4.74 -11.89
C ARG A 11 -1.00 3.75 -10.77
N TRP A 12 -0.95 4.25 -9.55
CA TRP A 12 -0.62 3.45 -8.38
C TRP A 12 -1.70 2.40 -8.11
N THR A 13 -2.95 2.85 -8.03
CA THR A 13 -4.09 1.98 -7.77
C THR A 13 -4.27 0.94 -8.86
N HIS A 14 -4.16 1.35 -10.13
CA HIS A 14 -4.28 0.45 -11.26
C HIS A 14 -3.17 -0.61 -11.24
N GLY A 15 -1.94 -0.19 -10.98
CA GLY A 15 -0.80 -1.11 -10.87
C GLY A 15 -0.96 -2.14 -9.76
N LEU A 16 -1.44 -1.71 -8.58
CA LEU A 16 -1.70 -2.61 -7.47
C LEU A 16 -2.78 -3.65 -7.81
N VAL A 17 -3.90 -3.20 -8.35
CA VAL A 17 -5.02 -4.07 -8.71
C VAL A 17 -4.60 -5.05 -9.79
N GLU A 18 -3.93 -4.56 -10.84
CA GLU A 18 -3.46 -5.39 -11.95
C GLU A 18 -2.48 -6.46 -11.46
N ALA A 19 -1.46 -6.07 -10.67
CA ALA A 19 -0.48 -7.03 -10.16
C ALA A 19 -1.13 -8.05 -9.23
N ALA A 20 -2.04 -7.63 -8.37
CA ALA A 20 -2.77 -8.54 -7.49
C ALA A 20 -3.66 -9.50 -8.32
N ALA A 21 -4.29 -9.00 -9.39
CA ALA A 21 -5.11 -9.83 -10.28
C ALA A 21 -4.28 -10.88 -11.01
N GLN A 22 -3.08 -10.54 -11.44
CA GLN A 22 -2.17 -11.47 -12.10
C GLN A 22 -1.75 -12.63 -11.19
N ARG A 23 -1.76 -12.40 -9.89
CA ARG A 23 -1.37 -13.40 -8.89
C ARG A 23 -2.57 -14.04 -8.20
N ARG A 24 -3.79 -13.76 -8.65
CA ARG A 24 -5.03 -14.23 -8.00
C ARG A 24 -5.20 -15.74 -7.97
N GLY A 25 -4.54 -16.47 -8.86
CA GLY A 25 -4.55 -17.92 -8.85
C GLY A 25 -4.01 -18.52 -7.56
N SER A 26 -3.29 -17.74 -6.77
CA SER A 26 -2.72 -18.14 -5.48
C SER A 26 -3.70 -17.97 -4.29
N GLY A 27 -4.88 -17.36 -4.52
CA GLY A 27 -5.89 -17.15 -3.49
C GLY A 27 -5.88 -15.75 -2.88
N PRO A 28 -6.88 -15.42 -2.01
CA PRO A 28 -7.02 -14.07 -1.47
C PRO A 28 -5.85 -13.63 -0.58
N GLU A 29 -5.31 -14.51 0.25
CA GLU A 29 -4.16 -14.19 1.10
C GLU A 29 -2.93 -13.91 0.26
N GLU A 30 -2.72 -14.69 -0.80
CA GLU A 30 -1.60 -14.48 -1.70
C GLU A 30 -1.73 -13.18 -2.51
N ARG A 31 -2.96 -12.75 -2.82
CA ARG A 31 -3.20 -11.44 -3.44
C ARG A 31 -2.78 -10.30 -2.52
N LEU A 32 -3.07 -10.41 -1.23
CA LEU A 32 -2.58 -9.43 -0.24
C LEU A 32 -1.06 -9.38 -0.25
N LEU A 33 -0.40 -10.52 -0.14
CA LEU A 33 1.05 -10.57 -0.12
C LEU A 33 1.67 -10.08 -1.43
N ALA A 34 0.99 -10.26 -2.55
CA ALA A 34 1.43 -9.77 -3.85
C ALA A 34 1.56 -8.24 -3.89
N LEU A 35 0.85 -7.52 -3.03
CA LEU A 35 1.00 -6.07 -2.93
C LEU A 35 2.43 -5.68 -2.55
N PHE A 36 3.09 -6.48 -1.70
CA PHE A 36 4.48 -6.25 -1.35
C PHE A 36 5.44 -6.60 -2.49
N ASP A 37 5.08 -7.56 -3.34
CA ASP A 37 5.87 -7.86 -4.55
C ASP A 37 5.83 -6.66 -5.52
N VAL A 38 4.69 -6.00 -5.64
CA VAL A 38 4.54 -4.77 -6.42
C VAL A 38 5.42 -3.65 -5.84
N LEU A 39 5.43 -3.51 -4.51
CA LEU A 39 6.29 -2.54 -3.85
C LEU A 39 7.76 -2.84 -4.13
N ASP A 40 8.15 -4.12 -4.07
CA ASP A 40 9.53 -4.52 -4.33
C ASP A 40 9.97 -4.13 -5.75
N GLU A 41 9.14 -4.40 -6.74
CA GLU A 41 9.39 -4.00 -8.12
C GLU A 41 9.55 -2.48 -8.25
N TRP A 42 8.68 -1.71 -7.61
CA TRP A 42 8.73 -0.26 -7.62
C TRP A 42 10.00 0.27 -6.95
N PHE A 43 10.38 -0.30 -5.80
CA PHE A 43 11.57 0.13 -5.05
C PHE A 43 12.86 -0.07 -5.84
N HIS A 44 12.89 -1.00 -6.77
CA HIS A 44 14.06 -1.30 -7.59
C HIS A 44 14.09 -0.57 -8.93
N ARG A 45 13.09 0.29 -9.18
CA ARG A 45 13.09 1.10 -10.39
C ARG A 45 14.01 2.31 -10.23
N ASP A 46 14.63 2.71 -11.34
CA ASP A 46 15.51 3.90 -11.37
C ASP A 46 14.77 5.18 -11.02
N ASP A 47 13.47 5.24 -11.33
CA ASP A 47 12.63 6.40 -11.08
C ASP A 47 11.86 6.33 -9.74
N PHE A 48 12.27 5.44 -8.82
CA PHE A 48 11.62 5.34 -7.53
C PHE A 48 11.76 6.63 -6.73
N GLU A 49 10.62 7.13 -6.28
CA GLU A 49 10.53 8.23 -5.33
C GLU A 49 9.60 7.80 -4.20
N ALA A 50 9.84 8.33 -3.01
CA ALA A 50 8.97 8.07 -1.87
C ALA A 50 7.54 8.56 -2.15
N CYS A 51 6.57 8.05 -1.39
CA CYS A 51 5.16 8.35 -1.61
C CYS A 51 4.89 9.86 -1.54
N SER A 52 4.54 10.48 -2.66
CA SER A 52 4.24 11.90 -2.73
C SER A 52 2.99 12.28 -1.93
N PHE A 53 2.05 11.36 -1.78
CA PHE A 53 0.84 11.59 -0.98
C PHE A 53 1.17 11.75 0.50
N ILE A 54 2.06 10.92 1.03
CA ILE A 54 2.53 11.04 2.41
C ILE A 54 3.28 12.35 2.61
N ASN A 55 4.18 12.69 1.68
CA ASN A 55 4.95 13.92 1.76
C ASN A 55 4.04 15.15 1.76
N VAL A 56 3.04 15.17 0.89
CA VAL A 56 2.07 16.27 0.82
C VAL A 56 1.27 16.36 2.12
N LEU A 57 0.81 15.23 2.66
CA LEU A 57 0.06 15.21 3.91
C LEU A 57 0.88 15.78 5.07
N LEU A 58 2.14 15.32 5.21
CA LEU A 58 3.02 15.77 6.30
C LEU A 58 3.37 17.25 6.18
N GLU A 59 3.54 17.75 4.97
CA GLU A 59 3.94 19.12 4.71
C GLU A 59 2.76 20.09 4.82
N MET A 60 1.60 19.73 4.25
CA MET A 60 0.43 20.61 4.13
C MET A 60 -0.59 20.39 5.25
N GLY A 61 -0.62 19.20 5.83
CA GLY A 61 -1.62 18.82 6.84
C GLY A 61 -2.95 18.38 6.25
N PRO A 62 -3.78 17.67 7.04
CA PRO A 62 -5.04 17.10 6.54
C PRO A 62 -6.12 18.15 6.25
N GLN A 63 -5.97 19.37 6.77
CA GLN A 63 -6.95 20.45 6.57
C GLN A 63 -6.71 21.22 5.27
N HIS A 64 -5.53 21.09 4.67
CA HIS A 64 -5.22 21.68 3.37
C HIS A 64 -5.85 20.83 2.27
N PRO A 65 -6.40 21.43 1.17
CA PRO A 65 -7.01 20.62 0.10
C PRO A 65 -6.11 19.53 -0.47
N ALA A 66 -4.81 19.77 -0.61
CA ALA A 66 -3.87 18.77 -1.10
C ALA A 66 -3.64 17.66 -0.05
N GLY A 67 -3.60 18.01 1.23
CA GLY A 67 -3.51 17.03 2.31
C GLY A 67 -4.77 16.19 2.43
N ASP A 68 -5.94 16.81 2.30
CA ASP A 68 -7.21 16.11 2.29
C ASP A 68 -7.30 15.12 1.12
N ALA A 69 -6.89 15.53 -0.08
CA ALA A 69 -6.84 14.63 -1.24
C ALA A 69 -5.90 13.45 -0.99
N SER A 70 -4.80 13.69 -0.28
CA SER A 70 -3.84 12.62 0.09
C SER A 70 -4.49 11.63 1.06
N VAL A 71 -5.24 12.12 2.05
CA VAL A 71 -5.98 11.24 2.98
C VAL A 71 -6.99 10.38 2.23
N GLU A 72 -7.72 10.97 1.28
CA GLU A 72 -8.69 10.21 0.45
C GLU A 72 -8.00 9.11 -0.36
N TYR A 73 -6.85 9.42 -0.94
CA TYR A 73 -6.06 8.42 -1.68
C TYR A 73 -5.64 7.27 -0.77
N LEU A 74 -5.11 7.59 0.42
CA LEU A 74 -4.67 6.58 1.38
C LEU A 74 -5.84 5.73 1.87
N ASP A 75 -7.01 6.35 2.08
CA ASP A 75 -8.23 5.62 2.43
C ASP A 75 -8.65 4.67 1.30
N HIS A 76 -8.47 5.08 0.05
CA HIS A 76 -8.78 4.23 -1.10
C HIS A 76 -7.89 2.98 -1.12
N ILE A 77 -6.59 3.15 -0.86
CA ILE A 77 -5.66 2.01 -0.76
C ILE A 77 -6.10 1.06 0.36
N ARG A 78 -6.45 1.61 1.53
CA ARG A 78 -6.94 0.79 2.64
C ARG A 78 -8.22 0.04 2.29
N SER A 79 -9.10 0.63 1.49
CA SER A 79 -10.33 -0.04 1.06
C SER A 79 -10.06 -1.23 0.16
N ILE A 80 -9.03 -1.17 -0.69
CA ILE A 80 -8.60 -2.30 -1.52
C ILE A 80 -8.11 -3.44 -0.64
N VAL A 81 -7.25 -3.12 0.32
CA VAL A 81 -6.71 -4.11 1.28
C VAL A 81 -7.84 -4.76 2.07
N ARG A 82 -8.79 -3.96 2.56
CA ARG A 82 -9.93 -4.46 3.32
C ARG A 82 -10.77 -5.43 2.49
N ARG A 83 -11.01 -5.11 1.22
CA ARG A 83 -11.75 -5.99 0.33
C ARG A 83 -11.05 -7.35 0.17
N PHE A 84 -9.75 -7.34 -0.06
CA PHE A 84 -8.99 -8.60 -0.15
C PHE A 84 -9.01 -9.38 1.17
N ALA A 85 -8.95 -8.68 2.30
CA ALA A 85 -9.03 -9.30 3.62
C ALA A 85 -10.41 -9.94 3.84
N ASP A 86 -11.48 -9.25 3.43
CA ASP A 86 -12.84 -9.79 3.50
C ASP A 86 -12.96 -11.06 2.65
N GLU A 87 -12.43 -11.05 1.44
CA GLU A 87 -12.41 -12.21 0.56
C GLU A 87 -11.63 -13.37 1.15
N ALA A 88 -10.60 -13.09 1.93
CA ALA A 88 -9.79 -14.08 2.63
C ALA A 88 -10.44 -14.62 3.90
N GLY A 89 -11.58 -14.05 4.32
CA GLY A 89 -12.27 -14.46 5.53
C GLY A 89 -11.59 -14.03 6.82
N LEU A 90 -10.77 -12.98 6.79
CA LEU A 90 -10.09 -12.48 7.98
C LEU A 90 -11.05 -11.73 8.89
N ARG A 91 -10.70 -11.66 10.20
CA ARG A 91 -11.48 -10.94 11.20
C ARG A 91 -11.11 -9.48 11.22
N ASP A 92 -12.03 -8.61 11.67
CA ASP A 92 -11.81 -7.19 11.91
C ASP A 92 -10.98 -6.55 10.78
N THR A 93 -11.52 -6.62 9.56
CA THR A 93 -10.79 -6.21 8.36
C THR A 93 -10.48 -4.72 8.32
N GLU A 94 -11.23 -3.89 9.05
CA GLU A 94 -10.91 -2.47 9.20
C GLU A 94 -9.58 -2.28 9.94
N SER A 95 -9.43 -2.94 11.09
CA SER A 95 -8.17 -2.89 11.86
C SER A 95 -7.02 -3.52 11.08
N PHE A 96 -7.30 -4.64 10.42
CA PHE A 96 -6.32 -5.31 9.56
C PHE A 96 -5.78 -4.35 8.48
N ALA A 97 -6.68 -3.67 7.77
CA ALA A 97 -6.28 -2.78 6.68
C ALA A 97 -5.41 -1.61 7.18
N ARG A 98 -5.73 -1.07 8.36
CA ARG A 98 -4.92 0.00 8.96
C ARG A 98 -3.53 -0.49 9.34
N SER A 99 -3.42 -1.67 9.93
CA SER A 99 -2.14 -2.28 10.27
C SER A 99 -1.32 -2.62 9.02
N TRP A 100 -1.98 -3.17 8.01
CA TRP A 100 -1.36 -3.47 6.72
C TRP A 100 -0.78 -2.21 6.09
N HIS A 101 -1.54 -1.11 6.15
CA HIS A 101 -1.12 0.16 5.57
C HIS A 101 0.13 0.71 6.27
N ILE A 102 0.23 0.54 7.58
CA ILE A 102 1.45 0.92 8.33
C ILE A 102 2.67 0.16 7.79
N LEU A 103 2.52 -1.14 7.53
CA LEU A 103 3.60 -1.94 6.96
C LEU A 103 3.99 -1.46 5.57
N MET A 104 3.01 -1.13 4.73
CA MET A 104 3.27 -0.63 3.38
C MET A 104 4.01 0.71 3.42
N GLU A 105 3.53 1.66 4.20
CA GLU A 105 4.12 3.00 4.27
C GLU A 105 5.50 2.97 4.93
N GLY A 106 5.67 2.15 5.97
CA GLY A 106 6.98 1.95 6.60
C GLY A 106 7.98 1.36 5.61
N SER A 107 7.56 0.42 4.79
CA SER A 107 8.40 -0.17 3.76
C SER A 107 8.86 0.88 2.74
N ILE A 108 7.97 1.77 2.33
CA ILE A 108 8.27 2.84 1.39
C ILE A 108 9.33 3.80 1.97
N VAL A 109 9.14 4.21 3.22
CA VAL A 109 10.07 5.12 3.90
C VAL A 109 11.46 4.50 4.02
N VAL A 110 11.51 3.24 4.44
CA VAL A 110 12.79 2.53 4.65
C VAL A 110 13.48 2.27 3.31
N ALA A 111 12.72 1.97 2.25
CA ALA A 111 13.26 1.84 0.91
C ALA A 111 13.89 3.17 0.43
N ALA A 112 13.24 4.29 0.73
CA ALA A 112 13.76 5.61 0.39
C ALA A 112 15.07 5.95 1.12
N GLU A 113 15.27 5.34 2.31
CA GLU A 113 16.55 5.44 3.03
C GLU A 113 17.67 4.60 2.43
N GLY A 114 17.33 3.69 1.52
CA GLY A 114 18.30 2.86 0.82
C GLY A 114 18.26 1.37 1.16
N ASP A 115 17.26 0.90 1.93
CA ASP A 115 17.11 -0.53 2.21
C ASP A 115 16.45 -1.24 1.02
N ALA A 116 17.26 -1.95 0.24
CA ALA A 116 16.79 -2.70 -0.93
C ALA A 116 15.91 -3.90 -0.56
N GLN A 117 15.88 -4.30 0.71
CA GLN A 117 15.07 -5.42 1.20
C GLN A 117 13.80 -4.99 1.92
N ALA A 118 13.46 -3.70 1.87
CA ALA A 118 12.34 -3.15 2.63
C ALA A 118 11.01 -3.87 2.36
N ALA A 119 10.68 -4.12 1.09
CA ALA A 119 9.43 -4.81 0.74
C ALA A 119 9.40 -6.25 1.22
N ARG A 120 10.52 -6.94 1.19
CA ARG A 120 10.62 -8.33 1.67
C ARG A 120 10.44 -8.42 3.18
N ARG A 121 11.00 -7.43 3.91
CA ARG A 121 10.80 -7.33 5.36
C ARG A 121 9.33 -7.07 5.68
N GLY A 122 8.72 -6.14 4.97
CA GLY A 122 7.30 -5.83 5.10
C GLY A 122 6.43 -7.04 4.79
N LYS A 123 6.72 -7.77 3.73
CA LYS A 123 5.99 -8.98 3.34
C LYS A 123 6.05 -10.05 4.44
N SER A 124 7.21 -10.23 5.05
CA SER A 124 7.38 -11.18 6.14
C SER A 124 6.49 -10.83 7.35
N MET A 125 6.48 -9.55 7.73
CA MET A 125 5.60 -9.06 8.80
C MET A 125 4.13 -9.18 8.41
N ALA A 126 3.82 -8.95 7.14
CA ALA A 126 2.46 -9.05 6.63
C ALA A 126 1.91 -10.48 6.72
N ARG A 127 2.74 -11.50 6.52
CA ARG A 127 2.33 -12.89 6.73
C ARG A 127 1.92 -13.13 8.19
N GLN A 128 2.69 -12.60 9.11
CA GLN A 128 2.38 -12.71 10.55
C GLN A 128 1.08 -11.99 10.88
N LEU A 129 0.84 -10.84 10.26
CA LEU A 129 -0.41 -10.09 10.45
C LEU A 129 -1.61 -10.90 9.94
N ILE A 130 -1.51 -11.54 8.78
CA ILE A 130 -2.57 -12.41 8.27
C ILE A 130 -2.88 -13.52 9.29
N ASP A 131 -1.85 -14.18 9.81
CA ASP A 131 -2.02 -15.25 10.80
C ASP A 131 -2.75 -14.75 12.05
N GLU A 132 -2.44 -13.55 12.49
CA GLU A 132 -3.08 -12.94 13.66
C GLU A 132 -4.58 -12.69 13.45
N TYR A 133 -4.99 -12.38 12.24
CA TYR A 133 -6.38 -12.02 11.92
C TYR A 133 -7.22 -13.15 11.33
N ARG A 134 -6.70 -14.35 11.27
CA ARG A 134 -7.45 -15.53 10.82
C ARG A 134 -8.59 -15.94 11.75
#